data_8dbf50568271cd9e2b82856142dc8df5
#
_entry.id   8dbf50568271cd9e2b82856142dc8df5
#
_cell.length_a   1.000
_cell.length_b   1.000
_cell.length_c   1.000
_cell.angle_alpha   90.00
_cell.angle_beta   90.00
_cell.angle_gamma   90.00
#
_symmetry.space_group_name_H-M   'P 1'
#
loop_
_entity.id
_entity.type
_entity.pdbx_description
1 polymer ?
#
loop_
_entity_poly.entity_id
_entity_poly.type
_entity_poly.pdbx_seq_one_letter_code
_entity_poly.pdbx_strand_id
1 'polypeptide(L)'
;MSERVFDRELSEVKARVAMLISVIGQAYELTEKLLNTQNLSLVERIIDLEKESDALESELQKKASALIALHQPVARDLRFLLVSMNVGHELERIADQCLNISQRLEENSKSLPVDWPPEILEMISRTRDMLNSATAAYIQHDDNLARQTIGQDDLKTSVMHKYLDLINKKAVDPTRAVLFILISRHLEKIGDLARNIAEESYYLIRGEFIKHLRLPDLYH
;
A
#
# COMPACT_ATOMS: atom_id res chain seq x y z
N MET A 1 8.43 -37.64 -2.26
CA MET A 1 9.62 -36.75 -2.11
C MET A 1 9.40 -35.39 -2.77
N SER A 2 8.77 -35.33 -3.94
CA SER A 2 8.42 -34.08 -4.67
C SER A 2 7.49 -33.15 -3.87
N GLU A 3 6.44 -33.67 -3.24
CA GLU A 3 5.43 -32.93 -2.47
C GLU A 3 6.07 -32.16 -1.26
N ARG A 4 6.97 -32.80 -0.50
CA ARG A 4 7.69 -32.12 0.60
C ARG A 4 8.61 -31.00 0.16
N VAL A 5 9.13 -31.06 -1.07
CA VAL A 5 9.99 -29.99 -1.63
C VAL A 5 9.11 -28.81 -2.00
N PHE A 6 8.01 -29.03 -2.68
CA PHE A 6 7.04 -27.98 -3.06
C PHE A 6 6.49 -27.23 -1.83
N ASP A 7 6.04 -27.97 -0.80
CA ASP A 7 5.51 -27.37 0.44
C ASP A 7 6.52 -26.46 1.13
N ARG A 8 7.80 -26.89 1.16
CA ARG A 8 8.88 -26.04 1.71
C ARG A 8 9.06 -24.77 0.89
N GLU A 9 9.12 -24.90 -0.42
CA GLU A 9 9.31 -23.76 -1.32
C GLU A 9 8.10 -22.81 -1.30
N LEU A 10 6.88 -23.33 -1.16
CA LEU A 10 5.66 -22.55 -0.95
C LEU A 10 5.73 -21.76 0.38
N SER A 11 6.28 -22.40 1.43
CA SER A 11 6.51 -21.72 2.72
C SER A 11 7.53 -20.59 2.62
N GLU A 12 8.53 -20.72 1.74
CA GLU A 12 9.49 -19.64 1.46
C GLU A 12 8.82 -18.45 0.76
N VAL A 13 7.88 -18.69 -0.15
CA VAL A 13 7.07 -17.60 -0.76
C VAL A 13 6.25 -16.88 0.30
N LYS A 14 5.58 -17.62 1.21
CA LYS A 14 4.84 -17.04 2.34
C LYS A 14 5.72 -16.14 3.21
N ALA A 15 6.92 -16.64 3.54
CA ALA A 15 7.87 -15.86 4.34
C ALA A 15 8.32 -14.58 3.64
N ARG A 16 8.54 -14.61 2.31
CA ARG A 16 8.93 -13.40 1.55
C ARG A 16 7.83 -12.35 1.53
N VAL A 17 6.57 -12.74 1.34
CA VAL A 17 5.45 -11.79 1.42
C VAL A 17 5.34 -11.20 2.82
N ALA A 18 5.52 -12.00 3.87
CA ALA A 18 5.50 -11.50 5.24
C ALA A 18 6.66 -10.52 5.53
N MET A 19 7.86 -10.78 4.99
CA MET A 19 8.98 -9.84 5.07
C MET A 19 8.67 -8.53 4.35
N LEU A 20 8.13 -8.61 3.14
CA LEU A 20 7.74 -7.43 2.36
C LEU A 20 6.70 -6.59 3.11
N ILE A 21 5.65 -7.23 3.66
CA ILE A 21 4.65 -6.55 4.51
C ILE A 21 5.32 -5.82 5.68
N SER A 22 6.31 -6.45 6.33
CA SER A 22 7.04 -5.82 7.45
C SER A 22 7.85 -4.60 7.00
N VAL A 23 8.54 -4.68 5.86
CA VAL A 23 9.32 -3.57 5.29
C VAL A 23 8.40 -2.40 4.93
N ILE A 24 7.27 -2.68 4.27
CA ILE A 24 6.30 -1.65 3.91
C ILE A 24 5.65 -1.01 5.14
N GLY A 25 5.33 -1.81 6.17
CA GLY A 25 4.84 -1.28 7.44
C GLY A 25 5.82 -0.29 8.07
N GLN A 26 7.12 -0.61 8.08
CA GLN A 26 8.17 0.29 8.57
C GLN A 26 8.31 1.54 7.70
N ALA A 27 8.27 1.39 6.36
CA ALA A 27 8.36 2.53 5.44
C ALA A 27 7.19 3.51 5.65
N TYR A 28 5.97 2.98 5.80
CA TYR A 28 4.79 3.80 6.08
C TYR A 28 4.87 4.48 7.45
N GLU A 29 5.26 3.76 8.50
CA GLU A 29 5.43 4.31 9.86
C GLU A 29 6.45 5.47 9.88
N LEU A 30 7.57 5.32 9.17
CA LEU A 30 8.55 6.40 9.05
C LEU A 30 8.01 7.58 8.24
N THR A 31 7.22 7.32 7.19
CA THR A 31 6.58 8.35 6.39
C THR A 31 5.53 9.13 7.20
N GLU A 32 4.71 8.44 7.99
CA GLU A 32 3.79 9.07 8.94
C GLU A 32 4.54 9.93 9.96
N LYS A 33 5.63 9.39 10.53
CA LYS A 33 6.48 10.14 11.46
C LYS A 33 7.13 11.35 10.79
N LEU A 34 7.60 11.21 9.56
CA LEU A 34 8.16 12.30 8.76
C LEU A 34 7.12 13.40 8.53
N LEU A 35 5.90 13.04 8.14
CA LEU A 35 4.80 13.99 7.95
C LEU A 35 4.46 14.73 9.25
N ASN A 36 4.38 14.02 10.37
CA ASN A 36 4.00 14.58 11.66
C ASN A 36 5.11 15.45 12.27
N THR A 37 6.38 15.04 12.17
CA THR A 37 7.52 15.74 12.81
C THR A 37 8.27 16.65 11.86
N GLN A 38 8.13 16.45 10.55
CA GLN A 38 8.88 17.12 9.47
C GLN A 38 10.39 16.99 9.63
N ASN A 39 10.83 15.92 10.28
CA ASN A 39 12.24 15.61 10.50
C ASN A 39 12.84 14.92 9.27
N LEU A 40 13.50 15.68 8.41
CA LEU A 40 14.10 15.22 7.15
C LEU A 40 15.21 14.18 7.34
N SER A 41 15.74 13.96 8.56
CA SER A 41 16.71 12.90 8.80
C SER A 41 16.12 11.48 8.61
N LEU A 42 14.79 11.36 8.53
CA LEU A 42 14.12 10.08 8.26
C LEU A 42 14.12 9.69 6.77
N VAL A 43 14.38 10.64 5.87
CA VAL A 43 14.30 10.43 4.41
C VAL A 43 15.24 9.33 3.93
N GLU A 44 16.49 9.34 4.37
CA GLU A 44 17.49 8.34 3.98
C GLU A 44 17.04 6.90 4.34
N ARG A 45 16.44 6.73 5.53
CA ARG A 45 15.95 5.42 5.93
C ARG A 45 14.73 4.97 5.11
N ILE A 46 13.87 5.89 4.67
CA ILE A 46 12.74 5.59 3.77
C ILE A 46 13.28 5.12 2.41
N ILE A 47 14.31 5.79 1.87
CA ILE A 47 14.98 5.40 0.63
C ILE A 47 15.55 3.97 0.74
N ASP A 48 16.19 3.63 1.87
CA ASP A 48 16.74 2.29 2.06
C ASP A 48 15.65 1.21 2.11
N LEU A 49 14.52 1.50 2.76
CA LEU A 49 13.38 0.56 2.84
C LEU A 49 12.71 0.37 1.48
N GLU A 50 12.62 1.40 0.65
CA GLU A 50 12.13 1.28 -0.72
C GLU A 50 13.02 0.36 -1.54
N LYS A 51 14.36 0.54 -1.53
CA LYS A 51 15.30 -0.36 -2.22
C LYS A 51 15.22 -1.80 -1.71
N GLU A 52 15.01 -1.98 -0.40
CA GLU A 52 14.81 -3.29 0.20
C GLU A 52 13.51 -3.94 -0.30
N SER A 53 12.43 -3.14 -0.44
CA SER A 53 11.15 -3.62 -0.98
C SER A 53 11.25 -4.07 -2.42
N ASP A 54 11.95 -3.32 -3.30
CA ASP A 54 12.24 -3.66 -4.69
C ASP A 54 12.95 -5.01 -4.81
N ALA A 55 13.99 -5.20 -3.99
CA ALA A 55 14.75 -6.44 -4.00
C ALA A 55 13.87 -7.63 -3.57
N LEU A 56 13.08 -7.49 -2.51
CA LEU A 56 12.18 -8.53 -2.00
C LEU A 56 11.07 -8.86 -3.00
N GLU A 57 10.48 -7.85 -3.66
CA GLU A 57 9.47 -8.05 -4.71
C GLU A 57 10.06 -8.83 -5.88
N SER A 58 11.21 -8.41 -6.40
CA SER A 58 11.91 -9.08 -7.49
C SER A 58 12.24 -10.55 -7.16
N GLU A 59 12.68 -10.84 -5.94
CA GLU A 59 12.93 -12.21 -5.47
C GLU A 59 11.63 -13.02 -5.34
N LEU A 60 10.55 -12.41 -4.87
CA LEU A 60 9.23 -13.03 -4.77
C LEU A 60 8.73 -13.44 -6.15
N GLN A 61 8.79 -12.53 -7.14
CA GLN A 61 8.40 -12.79 -8.53
C GLN A 61 9.18 -13.96 -9.14
N LYS A 62 10.50 -13.95 -8.99
CA LYS A 62 11.38 -15.02 -9.49
C LYS A 62 11.03 -16.37 -8.86
N LYS A 63 10.86 -16.40 -7.54
CA LYS A 63 10.58 -17.64 -6.80
C LYS A 63 9.21 -18.20 -7.16
N ALA A 64 8.15 -17.37 -7.15
CA ALA A 64 6.80 -17.80 -7.48
C ALA A 64 6.70 -18.28 -8.94
N SER A 65 7.30 -17.57 -9.89
CA SER A 65 7.33 -17.97 -11.31
C SER A 65 8.06 -19.30 -11.50
N ALA A 66 9.19 -19.51 -10.82
CA ALA A 66 9.92 -20.78 -10.88
C ALA A 66 9.08 -21.94 -10.34
N LEU A 67 8.38 -21.76 -9.21
CA LEU A 67 7.49 -22.76 -8.64
C LEU A 67 6.36 -23.14 -9.60
N ILE A 68 5.73 -22.17 -10.25
CA ILE A 68 4.68 -22.41 -11.23
C ILE A 68 5.22 -23.25 -12.41
N ALA A 69 6.39 -22.86 -12.93
CA ALA A 69 7.00 -23.54 -14.08
C ALA A 69 7.44 -24.98 -13.76
N LEU A 70 8.05 -25.21 -12.60
CA LEU A 70 8.62 -26.50 -12.23
C LEU A 70 7.59 -27.51 -11.72
N HIS A 71 6.61 -27.04 -10.94
CA HIS A 71 5.69 -27.92 -10.22
C HIS A 71 4.29 -27.96 -10.82
N GLN A 72 3.94 -27.02 -11.72
CA GLN A 72 2.63 -26.89 -12.37
C GLN A 72 1.46 -27.03 -11.37
N PRO A 73 1.48 -26.21 -10.27
CA PRO A 73 0.47 -26.30 -9.24
C PRO A 73 -0.91 -25.97 -9.80
N VAL A 74 -1.96 -26.48 -9.15
CA VAL A 74 -3.34 -26.30 -9.58
C VAL A 74 -4.21 -25.68 -8.50
N ALA A 75 -5.36 -25.16 -8.91
CA ALA A 75 -6.40 -24.65 -8.03
C ALA A 75 -5.87 -23.69 -6.95
N ARG A 76 -5.87 -24.11 -5.68
CA ARG A 76 -5.55 -23.26 -4.51
C ARG A 76 -4.10 -22.80 -4.51
N ASP A 77 -3.16 -23.69 -4.82
CA ASP A 77 -1.73 -23.37 -4.75
C ASP A 77 -1.31 -22.43 -5.87
N LEU A 78 -1.84 -22.65 -7.08
CA LEU A 78 -1.63 -21.71 -8.18
C LEU A 78 -2.22 -20.34 -7.86
N ARG A 79 -3.45 -20.29 -7.33
CA ARG A 79 -4.08 -19.02 -6.92
C ARG A 79 -3.27 -18.30 -5.85
N PHE A 80 -2.76 -19.04 -4.84
CA PHE A 80 -1.90 -18.46 -3.81
C PHE A 80 -0.65 -17.82 -4.42
N LEU A 81 0.05 -18.49 -5.34
CA LEU A 81 1.26 -17.94 -5.97
C LEU A 81 0.96 -16.69 -6.79
N LEU A 82 -0.11 -16.71 -7.61
CA LEU A 82 -0.52 -15.55 -8.41
C LEU A 82 -0.91 -14.36 -7.56
N VAL A 83 -1.73 -14.60 -6.52
CA VAL A 83 -2.13 -13.52 -5.59
C VAL A 83 -0.94 -12.99 -4.81
N SER A 84 0.00 -13.87 -4.38
CA SER A 84 1.21 -13.41 -3.67
C SER A 84 2.08 -12.50 -4.54
N MET A 85 2.19 -12.79 -5.85
CA MET A 85 2.88 -11.92 -6.80
C MET A 85 2.20 -10.56 -6.95
N ASN A 86 0.86 -10.55 -7.08
CA ASN A 86 0.09 -9.30 -7.19
C ASN A 86 0.19 -8.47 -5.90
N VAL A 87 0.00 -9.08 -4.74
CA VAL A 87 0.14 -8.42 -3.43
C VAL A 87 1.56 -7.87 -3.24
N GLY A 88 2.58 -8.64 -3.65
CA GLY A 88 3.98 -8.17 -3.61
C GLY A 88 4.18 -6.90 -4.43
N HIS A 89 3.63 -6.85 -5.64
CA HIS A 89 3.70 -5.67 -6.50
C HIS A 89 2.95 -4.46 -5.92
N GLU A 90 1.74 -4.65 -5.37
CA GLU A 90 1.01 -3.55 -4.73
C GLU A 90 1.74 -3.01 -3.49
N LEU A 91 2.42 -3.87 -2.72
CA LEU A 91 3.22 -3.48 -1.56
C LEU A 91 4.44 -2.64 -1.97
N GLU A 92 5.19 -3.07 -2.98
CA GLU A 92 6.33 -2.30 -3.52
C GLU A 92 5.87 -0.91 -3.97
N ARG A 93 4.74 -0.82 -4.69
CA ARG A 93 4.17 0.48 -5.11
C ARG A 93 3.78 1.38 -3.92
N ILE A 94 3.44 0.82 -2.76
CA ILE A 94 3.23 1.61 -1.54
C ILE A 94 4.56 2.19 -1.05
N ALA A 95 5.67 1.42 -1.09
CA ALA A 95 6.99 1.96 -0.76
C ALA A 95 7.39 3.12 -1.67
N ASP A 96 7.13 2.99 -2.97
CA ASP A 96 7.28 4.08 -3.95
C ASP A 96 6.54 5.35 -3.53
N GLN A 97 5.29 5.23 -3.05
CA GLN A 97 4.54 6.40 -2.59
C GLN A 97 5.15 6.98 -1.31
N CYS A 98 5.66 6.16 -0.39
CA CYS A 98 6.38 6.62 0.78
C CYS A 98 7.65 7.39 0.41
N LEU A 99 8.42 6.88 -0.55
CA LEU A 99 9.58 7.58 -1.13
C LEU A 99 9.17 8.92 -1.76
N ASN A 100 8.14 8.91 -2.60
CA ASN A 100 7.65 10.13 -3.25
C ASN A 100 7.23 11.20 -2.22
N ILE A 101 6.53 10.83 -1.15
CA ILE A 101 6.16 11.73 -0.05
C ILE A 101 7.41 12.34 0.58
N SER A 102 8.41 11.50 0.90
CA SER A 102 9.65 11.95 1.55
C SER A 102 10.43 12.94 0.68
N GLN A 103 10.54 12.67 -0.62
CA GLN A 103 11.17 13.56 -1.59
C GLN A 103 10.44 14.90 -1.72
N ARG A 104 9.10 14.91 -1.71
CA ARG A 104 8.33 16.16 -1.73
C ARG A 104 8.58 17.04 -0.51
N LEU A 105 8.74 16.44 0.68
CA LEU A 105 9.10 17.22 1.86
C LEU A 105 10.54 17.75 1.77
N GLU A 106 11.48 16.95 1.30
CA GLU A 106 12.88 17.37 1.13
C GLU A 106 13.02 18.51 0.11
N GLU A 107 12.39 18.41 -1.05
CA GLU A 107 12.35 19.45 -2.08
C GLU A 107 11.75 20.77 -1.55
N ASN A 108 10.79 20.68 -0.63
CA ASN A 108 10.13 21.83 -0.02
C ASN A 108 10.70 22.21 1.37
N SER A 109 11.91 21.76 1.70
CA SER A 109 12.56 21.95 3.00
C SER A 109 12.60 23.41 3.47
N LYS A 110 12.74 24.36 2.53
CA LYS A 110 12.73 25.81 2.85
C LYS A 110 11.38 26.35 3.29
N SER A 111 10.30 25.64 2.99
CA SER A 111 8.92 25.99 3.36
C SER A 111 8.46 25.30 4.64
N LEU A 112 9.28 24.42 5.22
CA LEU A 112 9.00 23.73 6.47
C LEU A 112 9.38 24.61 7.67
N PRO A 113 8.72 24.45 8.83
CA PRO A 113 7.57 23.56 9.04
C PRO A 113 6.26 24.12 8.44
N VAL A 114 5.35 23.21 8.10
CA VAL A 114 4.00 23.56 7.66
C VAL A 114 2.97 22.95 8.63
N ASP A 115 1.88 23.67 8.85
CA ASP A 115 0.72 23.13 9.56
C ASP A 115 -0.14 22.38 8.56
N TRP A 116 -0.24 21.06 8.73
CA TRP A 116 -1.07 20.23 7.86
C TRP A 116 -2.57 20.53 8.07
N PRO A 117 -3.34 20.69 6.99
CA PRO A 117 -4.78 20.79 7.11
C PRO A 117 -5.39 19.52 7.67
N PRO A 118 -6.54 19.62 8.41
CA PRO A 118 -7.18 18.48 9.05
C PRO A 118 -7.46 17.32 8.10
N GLU A 119 -7.80 17.61 6.84
CA GLU A 119 -8.07 16.61 5.81
C GLU A 119 -6.85 15.74 5.51
N ILE A 120 -5.64 16.31 5.50
CA ILE A 120 -4.39 15.55 5.28
C ILE A 120 -4.09 14.68 6.50
N LEU A 121 -4.27 15.21 7.71
CA LEU A 121 -4.09 14.43 8.95
C LEU A 121 -5.06 13.25 9.01
N GLU A 122 -6.31 13.44 8.60
CA GLU A 122 -7.28 12.35 8.47
C GLU A 122 -6.84 11.32 7.43
N MET A 123 -6.37 11.75 6.26
CA MET A 123 -5.88 10.84 5.21
C MET A 123 -4.70 9.98 5.70
N ILE A 124 -3.74 10.57 6.44
CA ILE A 124 -2.60 9.83 7.02
C ILE A 124 -3.12 8.70 7.92
N SER A 125 -4.05 8.98 8.82
CA SER A 125 -4.60 7.97 9.73
C SER A 125 -5.37 6.90 8.96
N ARG A 126 -6.25 7.29 8.04
CA ARG A 126 -7.08 6.35 7.27
C ARG A 126 -6.26 5.43 6.38
N THR A 127 -5.23 5.93 5.69
CA THR A 127 -4.37 5.10 4.85
C THR A 127 -3.56 4.10 5.67
N ARG A 128 -3.10 4.48 6.87
CA ARG A 128 -2.47 3.54 7.81
C ARG A 128 -3.43 2.41 8.17
N ASP A 129 -4.65 2.74 8.56
CA ASP A 129 -5.63 1.76 9.00
C ASP A 129 -6.05 0.83 7.84
N MET A 130 -6.19 1.37 6.63
CA MET A 130 -6.45 0.58 5.41
C MET A 130 -5.31 -0.38 5.10
N LEU A 131 -4.05 0.07 5.14
CA LEU A 131 -2.89 -0.77 4.88
C LEU A 131 -2.76 -1.90 5.90
N ASN A 132 -2.93 -1.59 7.19
CA ASN A 132 -2.90 -2.58 8.26
C ASN A 132 -4.02 -3.63 8.09
N SER A 133 -5.23 -3.19 7.79
CA SER A 133 -6.37 -4.09 7.59
C SER A 133 -6.20 -4.97 6.35
N ALA A 134 -5.73 -4.41 5.24
CA ALA A 134 -5.51 -5.16 3.99
C ALA A 134 -4.43 -6.24 4.16
N THR A 135 -3.31 -5.90 4.79
CA THR A 135 -2.22 -6.84 5.04
C THR A 135 -2.61 -7.91 6.07
N ALA A 136 -3.37 -7.55 7.10
CA ALA A 136 -3.92 -8.49 8.07
C ALA A 136 -4.91 -9.46 7.41
N ALA A 137 -5.79 -8.98 6.53
CA ALA A 137 -6.72 -9.81 5.77
C ALA A 137 -5.99 -10.88 4.92
N TYR A 138 -4.89 -10.50 4.27
CA TYR A 138 -4.05 -11.42 3.51
C TYR A 138 -3.39 -12.48 4.40
N ILE A 139 -2.73 -12.07 5.51
CA ILE A 139 -1.99 -12.97 6.40
C ILE A 139 -2.93 -13.95 7.11
N GLN A 140 -4.07 -13.45 7.60
CA GLN A 140 -5.02 -14.23 8.42
C GLN A 140 -6.04 -14.99 7.57
N HIS A 141 -6.07 -14.75 6.27
CA HIS A 141 -7.11 -15.27 5.37
C HIS A 141 -8.53 -14.87 5.85
N ASP A 142 -8.69 -13.60 6.24
CA ASP A 142 -9.96 -13.06 6.74
C ASP A 142 -10.69 -12.28 5.64
N ASP A 143 -11.72 -12.92 5.05
CA ASP A 143 -12.52 -12.32 3.99
C ASP A 143 -13.47 -11.22 4.49
N ASN A 144 -13.86 -11.23 5.76
CA ASN A 144 -14.66 -10.16 6.34
C ASN A 144 -13.83 -8.89 6.48
N LEU A 145 -12.59 -9.00 6.97
CA LEU A 145 -11.67 -7.89 7.06
C LEU A 145 -11.33 -7.34 5.66
N ALA A 146 -11.14 -8.22 4.68
CA ALA A 146 -10.94 -7.82 3.28
C ALA A 146 -12.15 -6.99 2.77
N ARG A 147 -13.38 -7.48 2.95
CA ARG A 147 -14.60 -6.76 2.55
C ARG A 147 -14.75 -5.41 3.25
N GLN A 148 -14.50 -5.34 4.54
CA GLN A 148 -14.55 -4.09 5.29
C GLN A 148 -13.55 -3.07 4.74
N THR A 149 -12.33 -3.50 4.41
CA THR A 149 -11.31 -2.63 3.82
C THR A 149 -11.71 -2.13 2.43
N ILE A 150 -12.27 -3.01 1.58
CA ILE A 150 -12.77 -2.65 0.25
C ILE A 150 -13.93 -1.66 0.33
N GLY A 151 -14.82 -1.82 1.32
CA GLY A 151 -15.99 -0.98 1.53
C GLY A 151 -15.69 0.38 2.19
N GLN A 152 -14.45 0.64 2.59
CA GLN A 152 -14.08 1.98 3.07
C GLN A 152 -14.21 2.98 1.94
N ASP A 153 -14.84 4.13 2.25
CA ASP A 153 -15.04 5.21 1.29
C ASP A 153 -13.73 5.62 0.63
N ASP A 154 -13.82 5.91 -0.68
CA ASP A 154 -12.71 6.47 -1.42
C ASP A 154 -12.11 7.66 -0.67
N LEU A 155 -10.79 7.62 -0.46
CA LEU A 155 -10.01 8.76 0.04
C LEU A 155 -9.98 9.93 -0.96
N LYS A 156 -10.78 9.86 -2.03
CA LYS A 156 -10.94 10.91 -3.03
C LYS A 156 -11.37 12.19 -2.35
N THR A 157 -10.35 12.91 -1.94
CA THR A 157 -10.54 14.14 -1.23
C THR A 157 -10.78 15.28 -2.20
N SER A 158 -11.68 16.15 -1.80
CA SER A 158 -11.83 17.47 -2.39
C SER A 158 -10.59 18.37 -2.16
N VAL A 159 -9.49 17.83 -1.58
CA VAL A 159 -8.26 18.59 -1.26
C VAL A 159 -7.74 19.33 -2.48
N MET A 160 -7.59 18.63 -3.61
CA MET A 160 -7.12 19.27 -4.84
C MET A 160 -8.02 20.43 -5.27
N HIS A 161 -9.33 20.22 -5.36
CA HIS A 161 -10.27 21.27 -5.77
C HIS A 161 -10.30 22.43 -4.77
N LYS A 162 -10.31 22.12 -3.45
CA LYS A 162 -10.28 23.12 -2.37
C LYS A 162 -9.07 24.01 -2.50
N TYR A 163 -7.86 23.44 -2.65
CA TYR A 163 -6.63 24.23 -2.67
C TYR A 163 -6.41 24.96 -4.00
N LEU A 164 -6.85 24.43 -5.13
CA LEU A 164 -6.88 25.17 -6.40
C LEU A 164 -7.78 26.40 -6.32
N ASP A 165 -8.97 26.26 -5.70
CA ASP A 165 -9.88 27.39 -5.48
C ASP A 165 -9.26 28.45 -4.54
N LEU A 166 -8.60 28.03 -3.46
CA LEU A 166 -7.89 28.93 -2.54
C LEU A 166 -6.72 29.67 -3.20
N ILE A 167 -5.96 29.01 -4.09
CA ILE A 167 -4.92 29.64 -4.89
C ILE A 167 -5.53 30.72 -5.79
N ASN A 168 -6.61 30.40 -6.51
CA ASN A 168 -7.28 31.34 -7.40
C ASN A 168 -7.81 32.56 -6.63
N LYS A 169 -8.29 32.38 -5.41
CA LYS A 169 -8.76 33.45 -4.52
C LYS A 169 -7.62 34.20 -3.80
N LYS A 170 -6.35 33.80 -4.02
CA LYS A 170 -5.18 34.35 -3.31
C LYS A 170 -5.30 34.24 -1.79
N ALA A 171 -6.00 33.22 -1.30
CA ALA A 171 -6.26 32.98 0.12
C ALA A 171 -5.25 32.06 0.80
N VAL A 172 -4.31 31.50 0.04
CA VAL A 172 -3.26 30.60 0.52
C VAL A 172 -1.98 30.83 -0.27
N ASP A 173 -0.83 30.55 0.35
CA ASP A 173 0.45 30.52 -0.35
C ASP A 173 0.46 29.39 -1.40
N PRO A 174 0.73 29.69 -2.68
CA PRO A 174 0.67 28.70 -3.75
C PRO A 174 1.63 27.52 -3.54
N THR A 175 2.84 27.76 -2.98
CA THR A 175 3.83 26.70 -2.75
C THR A 175 3.32 25.68 -1.74
N ARG A 176 2.76 26.17 -0.62
CA ARG A 176 2.15 25.31 0.40
C ARG A 176 0.92 24.56 -0.15
N ALA A 177 0.07 25.23 -0.90
CA ALA A 177 -1.11 24.61 -1.48
C ALA A 177 -0.74 23.47 -2.45
N VAL A 178 0.27 23.68 -3.31
CA VAL A 178 0.79 22.64 -4.21
C VAL A 178 1.36 21.46 -3.42
N LEU A 179 2.12 21.72 -2.35
CA LEU A 179 2.62 20.65 -1.47
C LEU A 179 1.47 19.82 -0.88
N PHE A 180 0.42 20.46 -0.37
CA PHE A 180 -0.76 19.77 0.18
C PHE A 180 -1.47 18.91 -0.87
N ILE A 181 -1.63 19.41 -2.09
CA ILE A 181 -2.20 18.65 -3.20
C ILE A 181 -1.34 17.43 -3.53
N LEU A 182 -0.03 17.58 -3.63
CA LEU A 182 0.87 16.48 -3.98
C LEU A 182 0.87 15.39 -2.90
N ILE A 183 0.98 15.78 -1.63
CA ILE A 183 0.94 14.83 -0.50
C ILE A 183 -0.40 14.09 -0.45
N SER A 184 -1.53 14.80 -0.62
CA SER A 184 -2.85 14.16 -0.63
C SER A 184 -2.99 13.11 -1.75
N ARG A 185 -2.44 13.38 -2.94
CA ARG A 185 -2.47 12.43 -4.06
C ARG A 185 -1.65 11.16 -3.79
N HIS A 186 -0.50 11.28 -3.14
CA HIS A 186 0.28 10.11 -2.75
C HIS A 186 -0.44 9.28 -1.68
N LEU A 187 -1.06 9.93 -0.68
CA LEU A 187 -1.87 9.24 0.33
C LEU A 187 -3.11 8.56 -0.29
N GLU A 188 -3.82 9.24 -1.20
CA GLU A 188 -4.93 8.65 -1.97
C GLU A 188 -4.46 7.39 -2.70
N LYS A 189 -3.30 7.45 -3.36
CA LYS A 189 -2.73 6.30 -4.06
C LYS A 189 -2.40 5.14 -3.13
N ILE A 190 -1.87 5.40 -1.93
CA ILE A 190 -1.63 4.36 -0.92
C ILE A 190 -2.96 3.68 -0.52
N GLY A 191 -4.02 4.45 -0.32
CA GLY A 191 -5.35 3.92 -0.02
C GLY A 191 -5.88 3.01 -1.13
N ASP A 192 -5.75 3.43 -2.40
CA ASP A 192 -6.12 2.61 -3.56
C ASP A 192 -5.34 1.29 -3.62
N LEU A 193 -4.03 1.34 -3.36
CA LEU A 193 -3.16 0.16 -3.34
C LEU A 193 -3.52 -0.79 -2.19
N ALA A 194 -3.82 -0.26 -1.01
CA ALA A 194 -4.31 -1.05 0.12
C ALA A 194 -5.65 -1.73 -0.19
N ARG A 195 -6.57 -1.04 -0.88
CA ARG A 195 -7.82 -1.64 -1.37
C ARG A 195 -7.53 -2.79 -2.35
N ASN A 196 -6.60 -2.62 -3.29
CA ASN A 196 -6.22 -3.68 -4.22
C ASN A 196 -5.70 -4.92 -3.48
N ILE A 197 -4.86 -4.75 -2.46
CA ILE A 197 -4.40 -5.86 -1.60
C ILE A 197 -5.57 -6.58 -0.93
N ALA A 198 -6.57 -5.85 -0.45
CA ALA A 198 -7.77 -6.44 0.14
C ALA A 198 -8.62 -7.20 -0.90
N GLU A 199 -8.76 -6.68 -2.13
CA GLU A 199 -9.44 -7.37 -3.24
C GLU A 199 -8.72 -8.68 -3.62
N GLU A 200 -7.39 -8.67 -3.70
CA GLU A 200 -6.57 -9.86 -3.94
C GLU A 200 -6.69 -10.87 -2.78
N SER A 201 -6.75 -10.39 -1.53
CA SER A 201 -6.96 -11.24 -0.36
C SER A 201 -8.32 -11.92 -0.40
N TYR A 202 -9.37 -11.21 -0.75
CA TYR A 202 -10.71 -11.77 -0.94
C TYR A 202 -10.71 -12.84 -2.03
N TYR A 203 -10.09 -12.57 -3.19
CA TYR A 203 -9.96 -13.54 -4.28
C TYR A 203 -9.16 -14.77 -3.85
N LEU A 204 -8.09 -14.61 -3.07
CA LEU A 204 -7.33 -15.74 -2.53
C LEU A 204 -8.21 -16.71 -1.76
N ILE A 205 -9.10 -16.18 -0.92
CA ILE A 205 -9.92 -16.94 0.02
C ILE A 205 -11.12 -17.56 -0.69
N ARG A 206 -11.88 -16.74 -1.46
CA ARG A 206 -13.16 -17.13 -2.07
C ARG A 206 -13.02 -17.69 -3.46
N GLY A 207 -11.97 -17.36 -4.21
CA GLY A 207 -11.81 -17.71 -5.62
C GLY A 207 -12.70 -16.91 -6.57
N GLU A 208 -13.29 -15.83 -6.09
CA GLU A 208 -14.21 -14.95 -6.82
C GLU A 208 -13.70 -13.51 -6.78
N PHE A 209 -13.76 -12.80 -7.92
CA PHE A 209 -13.36 -11.41 -8.00
C PHE A 209 -14.47 -10.48 -7.49
N ILE A 210 -14.19 -9.75 -6.43
CA ILE A 210 -15.14 -8.83 -5.78
C ILE A 210 -15.60 -7.69 -6.69
N LYS A 211 -14.78 -7.30 -7.69
CA LYS A 211 -15.10 -6.26 -8.69
C LYS A 211 -16.39 -6.52 -9.47
N HIS A 212 -16.87 -7.75 -9.47
CA HIS A 212 -18.11 -8.17 -10.12
C HIS A 212 -19.31 -8.23 -9.16
N LEU A 213 -19.06 -8.07 -7.85
CA LEU A 213 -20.12 -8.03 -6.86
C LEU A 213 -20.62 -6.58 -6.73
N ARG A 214 -21.94 -6.37 -6.73
CA ARG A 214 -22.52 -5.05 -6.45
C ARG A 214 -22.35 -4.73 -4.97
N LEU A 215 -22.16 -3.44 -4.61
CA LEU A 215 -22.04 -2.98 -3.21
C LEU A 215 -23.07 -3.60 -2.23
N PRO A 216 -24.34 -3.85 -2.61
CA PRO A 216 -25.28 -4.55 -1.74
C PRO A 216 -24.89 -6.01 -1.43
N ASP A 217 -24.16 -6.69 -2.34
CA ASP A 217 -23.79 -8.11 -2.20
C ASP A 217 -22.60 -8.30 -1.23
N LEU A 218 -21.97 -7.20 -0.80
CA LEU A 218 -20.83 -7.22 0.15
C LEU A 218 -21.26 -7.38 1.61
N TYR A 219 -22.55 -7.15 1.91
CA TYR A 219 -23.09 -7.12 3.28
C TYR A 219 -24.03 -8.29 3.60
N HIS A 220 -24.10 -9.29 2.72
CA HIS A 220 -24.79 -10.57 2.90
C HIS A 220 -23.80 -11.72 2.78
#